data_6bfe646136dcc05b1ac0f2f45e5c56c0
#
_entry.id   6bfe646136dcc05b1ac0f2f45e5c56c0
#
_cell.length_a   1.000
_cell.length_b   1.000
_cell.length_c   1.000
_cell.angle_alpha   90.00
_cell.angle_beta   90.00
_cell.angle_gamma   90.00
#
_symmetry.space_group_name_H-M   'P 1'
#
loop_
_entity.id
_entity.type
_entity.pdbx_description
1 polymer ?
#
loop_
_entity_poly.entity_id
_entity_poly.type
_entity_poly.pdbx_seq_one_letter_code
_entity_poly.pdbx_strand_id
1 'polypeptide(L)'
;MDLFDRFAGNDSWHTRRLLEYAGTLTEEQLDRPLTTVVELLPWRESNKTLRQLLENIVFTKEVWTAALSGADMDKNGPPKSQRSPQAMLQRLEKTDAELHRIFSDIRNRSAWDDTFVDALCEPAETFTFGGVFAHIMTFNAHRRLIALDALRQLGVQTEGFGDPMEYEESVAPWNQQVPLKTP
;
A
#
# COMPACT_ATOMS: atom_id res chain seq x y z
N MET A 1 -4.75 -9.30 18.34
CA MET A 1 -4.49 -8.25 17.33
C MET A 1 -4.35 -6.94 18.07
N ASP A 2 -3.18 -6.33 18.06
CA ASP A 2 -2.90 -5.04 18.68
C ASP A 2 -3.04 -3.89 17.66
N LEU A 3 -2.66 -2.67 18.05
CA LEU A 3 -2.79 -1.49 17.18
C LEU A 3 -1.91 -1.59 15.93
N PHE A 4 -0.70 -2.16 16.05
CA PHE A 4 0.18 -2.41 14.92
C PHE A 4 -0.47 -3.34 13.88
N ASP A 5 -1.00 -4.48 14.35
CA ASP A 5 -1.66 -5.46 13.47
C ASP A 5 -2.88 -4.83 12.75
N ARG A 6 -3.61 -3.94 13.44
CA ARG A 6 -4.78 -3.24 12.87
C ARG A 6 -4.36 -2.28 11.75
N PHE A 7 -3.34 -1.45 11.97
CA PHE A 7 -2.85 -0.53 10.95
C PHE A 7 -2.25 -1.25 9.75
N ALA A 8 -1.40 -2.25 9.98
CA ALA A 8 -0.78 -3.01 8.91
C ALA A 8 -1.83 -3.81 8.11
N GLY A 9 -2.76 -4.46 8.80
CA GLY A 9 -3.85 -5.21 8.18
C GLY A 9 -4.78 -4.32 7.36
N ASN A 10 -5.18 -3.18 7.90
CA ASN A 10 -6.00 -2.20 7.19
C ASN A 10 -5.31 -1.70 5.91
N ASP A 11 -4.01 -1.35 5.99
CA ASP A 11 -3.26 -0.90 4.83
C ASP A 11 -3.19 -1.96 3.73
N SER A 12 -2.86 -3.19 4.09
CA SER A 12 -2.77 -4.33 3.17
C SER A 12 -4.13 -4.67 2.55
N TRP A 13 -5.18 -4.74 3.36
CA TRP A 13 -6.52 -5.12 2.92
C TRP A 13 -7.11 -4.12 1.92
N HIS A 14 -7.05 -2.82 2.23
CA HIS A 14 -7.54 -1.80 1.31
C HIS A 14 -6.71 -1.68 0.05
N THR A 15 -5.38 -1.82 0.13
CA THR A 15 -4.52 -1.80 -1.06
C THR A 15 -4.81 -2.98 -1.98
N ARG A 16 -5.03 -4.18 -1.41
CA ARG A 16 -5.45 -5.36 -2.17
C ARG A 16 -6.75 -5.11 -2.91
N ARG A 17 -7.78 -4.58 -2.25
CA ARG A 17 -9.08 -4.29 -2.89
C ARG A 17 -8.95 -3.31 -4.05
N LEU A 18 -8.12 -2.27 -3.93
CA LEU A 18 -7.85 -1.36 -5.05
C LEU A 18 -7.24 -2.08 -6.26
N LEU A 19 -6.30 -3.00 -6.03
CA LEU A 19 -5.69 -3.80 -7.08
C LEU A 19 -6.69 -4.78 -7.72
N GLU A 20 -7.58 -5.36 -6.93
CA GLU A 20 -8.66 -6.22 -7.41
C GLU A 20 -9.63 -5.44 -8.31
N TYR A 21 -10.09 -4.25 -7.89
CA TYR A 21 -10.89 -3.36 -8.74
C TYR A 21 -10.16 -2.96 -10.03
N ALA A 22 -8.89 -2.60 -9.92
CA ALA A 22 -8.08 -2.26 -11.09
C ALA A 22 -7.91 -3.45 -12.05
N GLY A 23 -7.93 -4.68 -11.54
CA GLY A 23 -7.88 -5.90 -12.34
C GLY A 23 -9.08 -6.11 -13.27
N THR A 24 -10.17 -5.37 -13.09
CA THR A 24 -11.35 -5.39 -13.98
C THR A 24 -11.20 -4.45 -15.18
N LEU A 25 -10.17 -3.60 -15.19
CA LEU A 25 -9.95 -2.59 -16.23
C LEU A 25 -9.06 -3.11 -17.35
N THR A 26 -9.25 -2.54 -18.53
CA THR A 26 -8.34 -2.76 -19.66
C THR A 26 -7.02 -2.03 -19.49
N GLU A 27 -5.99 -2.44 -20.23
CA GLU A 27 -4.69 -1.77 -20.26
C GLU A 27 -4.82 -0.27 -20.62
N GLU A 28 -5.69 0.04 -21.61
CA GLU A 28 -5.96 1.42 -22.03
C GLU A 28 -6.59 2.25 -20.90
N GLN A 29 -7.53 1.67 -20.15
CA GLN A 29 -8.15 2.32 -19.00
C GLN A 29 -7.14 2.57 -17.87
N LEU A 30 -6.30 1.59 -17.57
CA LEU A 30 -5.26 1.72 -16.55
C LEU A 30 -4.24 2.82 -16.86
N ASP A 31 -3.94 3.05 -18.14
CA ASP A 31 -2.97 4.03 -18.62
C ASP A 31 -3.63 5.36 -19.07
N ARG A 32 -4.94 5.52 -18.90
CA ARG A 32 -5.65 6.77 -19.22
C ARG A 32 -5.20 7.89 -18.29
N PRO A 33 -4.85 9.07 -18.82
CA PRO A 33 -4.56 10.24 -18.00
C PRO A 33 -5.75 10.61 -17.10
N LEU A 34 -5.48 10.86 -15.84
CA LEU A 34 -6.47 11.24 -14.83
C LEU A 34 -6.47 12.74 -14.62
N THR A 35 -7.64 13.28 -14.27
CA THR A 35 -7.76 14.64 -13.75
C THR A 35 -7.69 14.55 -12.23
N THR A 36 -6.51 14.74 -11.66
CA THR A 36 -6.33 14.78 -10.21
C THR A 36 -6.20 16.22 -9.74
N VAL A 37 -6.86 16.54 -8.63
CA VAL A 37 -6.77 17.87 -7.99
C VAL A 37 -5.57 17.94 -7.04
N VAL A 38 -5.08 16.79 -6.57
CA VAL A 38 -3.97 16.68 -5.62
C VAL A 38 -2.84 15.89 -6.25
N GLU A 39 -1.73 16.53 -6.51
CA GLU A 39 -0.48 15.86 -6.84
C GLU A 39 0.26 15.55 -5.53
N LEU A 40 0.28 14.28 -5.15
CA LEU A 40 1.28 13.83 -4.19
C LEU A 40 2.64 13.87 -4.89
N LEU A 41 3.65 14.44 -4.23
CA LEU A 41 5.01 14.42 -4.76
C LEU A 41 5.38 12.99 -5.12
N PRO A 42 5.63 12.70 -6.38
CA PRO A 42 5.99 11.37 -6.82
C PRO A 42 7.40 11.09 -6.34
N TRP A 43 7.60 9.91 -5.80
CA TRP A 43 8.95 9.47 -5.49
C TRP A 43 9.77 9.27 -6.77
N ARG A 44 9.12 8.93 -7.88
CA ARG A 44 9.78 8.62 -9.18
C ARG A 44 9.06 9.12 -10.42
N GLU A 45 7.77 8.85 -10.54
CA GLU A 45 6.98 9.17 -11.72
C GLU A 45 5.75 10.00 -11.34
N SER A 46 5.32 10.85 -12.26
CA SER A 46 4.06 11.57 -12.07
C SER A 46 2.89 10.59 -11.92
N ASN A 47 2.08 10.78 -10.89
CA ASN A 47 0.86 9.99 -10.64
C ASN A 47 -0.26 10.36 -11.63
N LYS A 48 -0.01 10.23 -12.93
CA LYS A 48 -0.94 10.68 -14.00
C LYS A 48 -1.93 9.64 -14.43
N THR A 49 -1.71 8.37 -14.06
CA THR A 49 -2.60 7.26 -14.43
C THR A 49 -2.88 6.38 -13.22
N LEU A 50 -3.97 5.61 -13.24
CA LEU A 50 -4.27 4.68 -12.16
C LEU A 50 -3.14 3.65 -11.96
N ARG A 51 -2.55 3.15 -13.05
CA ARG A 51 -1.42 2.23 -12.99
C ARG A 51 -0.24 2.83 -12.22
N GLN A 52 0.11 4.07 -12.49
CA GLN A 52 1.21 4.76 -11.80
C GLN A 52 0.91 4.98 -10.31
N LEU A 53 -0.32 5.34 -9.97
CA LEU A 53 -0.75 5.49 -8.58
C LEU A 53 -0.60 4.18 -7.80
N LEU A 54 -1.14 3.09 -8.34
CA LEU A 54 -1.08 1.77 -7.71
C LEU A 54 0.36 1.25 -7.62
N GLU A 55 1.15 1.42 -8.69
CA GLU A 55 2.57 1.07 -8.68
C GLU A 55 3.33 1.83 -7.59
N ASN A 56 3.07 3.13 -7.41
CA ASN A 56 3.71 3.92 -6.37
C ASN A 56 3.35 3.47 -4.95
N ILE A 57 2.13 2.94 -4.73
CA ILE A 57 1.76 2.36 -3.43
C ILE A 57 2.59 1.11 -3.16
N VAL A 58 2.63 0.17 -4.10
CA VAL A 58 3.32 -1.11 -3.94
C VAL A 58 4.84 -0.90 -3.88
N PHE A 59 5.39 -0.16 -4.83
CA PHE A 59 6.83 0.05 -4.94
C PHE A 59 7.41 0.81 -3.75
N THR A 60 6.70 1.80 -3.19
CA THR A 60 7.16 2.48 -1.97
C THR A 60 7.28 1.53 -0.79
N LYS A 61 6.37 0.57 -0.65
CA LYS A 61 6.48 -0.45 0.39
C LYS A 61 7.70 -1.35 0.18
N GLU A 62 7.99 -1.73 -1.07
CA GLU A 62 9.18 -2.51 -1.43
C GLU A 62 10.46 -1.74 -1.08
N VAL A 63 10.51 -0.44 -1.40
CA VAL A 63 11.66 0.43 -1.06
C VAL A 63 11.90 0.47 0.44
N TRP A 64 10.85 0.72 1.24
CA TRP A 64 10.98 0.73 2.69
C TRP A 64 11.35 -0.65 3.26
N THR A 65 10.84 -1.72 2.66
CA THR A 65 11.22 -3.10 3.04
C THR A 65 12.72 -3.32 2.81
N ALA A 66 13.23 -2.90 1.67
CA ALA A 66 14.66 -2.99 1.35
C ALA A 66 15.51 -2.14 2.29
N ALA A 67 15.12 -0.88 2.53
CA ALA A 67 15.82 0.02 3.44
C ALA A 67 15.90 -0.56 4.87
N LEU A 68 14.77 -1.05 5.40
CA LEU A 68 14.69 -1.63 6.74
C LEU A 68 15.48 -2.95 6.89
N SER A 69 15.61 -3.72 5.83
CA SER A 69 16.36 -4.99 5.82
C SER A 69 17.82 -4.83 5.41
N GLY A 70 18.23 -3.64 4.97
CA GLY A 70 19.57 -3.38 4.43
C GLY A 70 19.83 -4.11 3.08
N ALA A 71 18.78 -4.41 2.34
CA ALA A 71 18.87 -5.06 1.04
C ALA A 71 19.08 -4.05 -0.08
N ASP A 72 19.85 -4.44 -1.08
CA ASP A 72 19.96 -3.68 -2.33
C ASP A 72 18.63 -3.69 -3.09
N MET A 73 18.32 -2.60 -3.74
CA MET A 73 17.12 -2.46 -4.55
C MET A 73 17.39 -1.69 -5.84
N ASP A 74 16.81 -2.17 -6.95
CA ASP A 74 16.81 -1.39 -8.19
C ASP A 74 15.86 -0.20 -8.06
N LYS A 75 16.42 0.99 -7.90
CA LYS A 75 15.69 2.26 -7.80
C LYS A 75 14.88 2.57 -9.08
N ASN A 76 15.17 1.91 -10.22
CA ASN A 76 14.37 2.05 -11.44
C ASN A 76 13.03 1.31 -11.37
N GLY A 77 12.83 0.49 -10.36
CA GLY A 77 11.62 -0.27 -10.12
C GLY A 77 11.39 -1.39 -11.14
N PRO A 78 10.28 -2.10 -11.00
CA PRO A 78 10.01 -3.28 -11.78
C PRO A 78 9.78 -2.94 -13.26
N PRO A 79 10.10 -3.88 -14.18
CA PRO A 79 9.78 -3.73 -15.59
C PRO A 79 8.26 -3.65 -15.82
N LYS A 80 7.86 -3.12 -16.99
CA LYS A 80 6.43 -2.94 -17.33
C LYS A 80 5.61 -4.23 -17.20
N SER A 81 6.19 -5.39 -17.49
CA SER A 81 5.54 -6.70 -17.34
C SER A 81 5.12 -7.05 -15.91
N GLN A 82 5.72 -6.41 -14.90
CA GLN A 82 5.41 -6.59 -13.50
C GLN A 82 4.49 -5.48 -12.93
N ARG A 83 3.94 -4.62 -13.80
CA ARG A 83 3.06 -3.50 -13.42
C ARG A 83 1.60 -3.74 -13.78
N SER A 84 1.18 -4.98 -14.07
CA SER A 84 -0.24 -5.32 -14.13
C SER A 84 -0.82 -5.37 -12.71
N PRO A 85 -2.14 -5.13 -12.50
CA PRO A 85 -2.77 -5.26 -11.19
C PRO A 85 -2.49 -6.60 -10.51
N GLN A 86 -2.53 -7.70 -11.29
CA GLN A 86 -2.23 -9.04 -10.79
C GLN A 86 -0.76 -9.18 -10.34
N ALA A 87 0.19 -8.66 -11.11
CA ALA A 87 1.61 -8.70 -10.73
C ALA A 87 1.89 -7.82 -9.51
N MET A 88 1.26 -6.63 -9.45
CA MET A 88 1.33 -5.75 -8.28
C MET A 88 0.75 -6.43 -7.03
N LEU A 89 -0.34 -7.19 -7.15
CA LEU A 89 -0.94 -7.93 -6.05
C LEU A 89 0.03 -8.99 -5.49
N GLN A 90 0.68 -9.77 -6.35
CA GLN A 90 1.69 -10.75 -5.93
C GLN A 90 2.89 -10.11 -5.23
N ARG A 91 3.33 -8.95 -5.73
CA ARG A 91 4.41 -8.18 -5.13
C ARG A 91 4.00 -7.62 -3.77
N LEU A 92 2.78 -7.08 -3.66
CA LEU A 92 2.20 -6.57 -2.42
C LEU A 92 2.17 -7.67 -1.34
N GLU A 93 1.66 -8.86 -1.68
CA GLU A 93 1.58 -9.99 -0.74
C GLU A 93 2.94 -10.35 -0.13
N LYS A 94 3.96 -10.44 -0.99
CA LYS A 94 5.33 -10.74 -0.55
C LYS A 94 5.90 -9.63 0.33
N THR A 95 5.69 -8.38 -0.09
CA THR A 95 6.20 -7.20 0.61
C THR A 95 5.52 -7.02 1.97
N ASP A 96 4.20 -7.20 2.03
CA ASP A 96 3.44 -7.10 3.27
C ASP A 96 3.84 -8.17 4.28
N ALA A 97 4.08 -9.40 3.83
CA ALA A 97 4.58 -10.47 4.71
C ALA A 97 5.94 -10.11 5.32
N GLU A 98 6.86 -9.57 4.53
CA GLU A 98 8.18 -9.18 5.00
C GLU A 98 8.13 -7.94 5.91
N LEU A 99 7.38 -6.91 5.54
CA LEU A 99 7.16 -5.74 6.41
C LEU A 99 6.57 -6.13 7.75
N HIS A 100 5.56 -7.01 7.74
CA HIS A 100 4.94 -7.50 8.97
C HIS A 100 5.96 -8.25 9.85
N ARG A 101 6.83 -9.06 9.24
CA ARG A 101 7.91 -9.76 9.96
C ARG A 101 8.88 -8.77 10.60
N ILE A 102 9.35 -7.76 9.84
CA ILE A 102 10.30 -6.74 10.32
C ILE A 102 9.69 -5.94 11.46
N PHE A 103 8.50 -5.38 11.28
CA PHE A 103 7.87 -4.56 12.31
C PHE A 103 7.41 -5.37 13.53
N SER A 104 7.07 -6.65 13.36
CA SER A 104 6.80 -7.56 14.49
C SER A 104 8.04 -7.76 15.36
N ASP A 105 9.23 -7.89 14.76
CA ASP A 105 10.48 -7.97 15.49
C ASP A 105 10.78 -6.65 16.25
N ILE A 106 10.63 -5.51 15.57
CA ILE A 106 10.79 -4.18 16.17
C ILE A 106 9.85 -3.99 17.36
N ARG A 107 8.57 -4.35 17.21
CA ARG A 107 7.56 -4.32 18.27
C ARG A 107 7.97 -5.19 19.45
N ASN A 108 8.36 -6.44 19.19
CA ASN A 108 8.72 -7.41 20.23
C ASN A 108 9.93 -6.98 21.05
N ARG A 109 10.84 -6.22 20.44
CA ARG A 109 12.00 -5.62 21.11
C ARG A 109 11.71 -4.25 21.71
N SER A 110 10.48 -3.72 21.55
CA SER A 110 10.12 -2.33 21.94
C SER A 110 11.03 -1.26 21.31
N ALA A 111 11.48 -1.48 20.09
CA ALA A 111 12.52 -0.71 19.41
C ALA A 111 11.95 0.40 18.48
N TRP A 112 10.74 0.89 18.74
CA TRP A 112 10.10 1.89 17.87
C TRP A 112 10.88 3.20 17.76
N ASP A 113 11.57 3.59 18.84
CA ASP A 113 12.37 4.82 18.90
C ASP A 113 13.83 4.59 18.48
N ASP A 114 14.24 3.34 18.25
CA ASP A 114 15.54 3.03 17.69
C ASP A 114 15.64 3.53 16.26
N THR A 115 16.86 3.83 15.83
CA THR A 115 17.15 4.40 14.52
C THR A 115 17.88 3.41 13.61
N PHE A 116 17.71 3.60 12.32
CA PHE A 116 18.52 2.97 11.28
C PHE A 116 18.92 3.99 10.21
N VAL A 117 19.93 3.65 9.44
CA VAL A 117 20.41 4.48 8.32
C VAL A 117 19.80 3.93 7.04
N ASP A 118 19.00 4.75 6.36
CA ASP A 118 18.53 4.46 5.01
C ASP A 118 19.63 4.78 3.98
N ALA A 119 20.34 3.75 3.55
CA ALA A 119 21.39 3.86 2.55
C ALA A 119 20.85 4.01 1.11
N LEU A 120 19.53 3.91 0.91
CA LEU A 120 18.89 4.18 -0.38
C LEU A 120 18.70 5.69 -0.63
N CYS A 121 18.78 6.52 0.42
CA CYS A 121 18.80 7.97 0.29
C CYS A 121 20.19 8.47 -0.14
N GLU A 122 20.23 9.60 -0.86
CA GLU A 122 21.47 10.29 -1.28
C GLU A 122 21.38 11.79 -0.96
N PRO A 123 22.05 12.28 0.10
CA PRO A 123 22.88 11.51 1.07
C PRO A 123 22.03 10.54 1.92
N ALA A 124 22.69 9.53 2.50
CA ALA A 124 22.04 8.60 3.43
C ALA A 124 21.41 9.36 4.61
N GLU A 125 20.21 8.96 4.98
CA GLU A 125 19.42 9.61 6.03
C GLU A 125 19.15 8.65 7.19
N THR A 126 18.89 9.21 8.37
CA THR A 126 18.60 8.42 9.58
C THR A 126 17.15 8.61 9.97
N PHE A 127 16.45 7.49 10.19
CA PHE A 127 15.04 7.48 10.59
C PHE A 127 14.84 6.59 11.82
N THR A 128 13.78 6.84 12.58
CA THR A 128 13.28 5.90 13.59
C THR A 128 12.39 4.86 12.94
N PHE A 129 12.37 3.64 13.49
CA PHE A 129 11.47 2.59 12.99
C PHE A 129 9.99 3.00 13.11
N GLY A 130 9.61 3.62 14.22
CA GLY A 130 8.24 4.11 14.41
C GLY A 130 7.86 5.21 13.42
N GLY A 131 8.79 6.11 13.11
CA GLY A 131 8.59 7.16 12.10
C GLY A 131 8.32 6.59 10.71
N VAL A 132 9.09 5.57 10.30
CA VAL A 132 8.88 4.90 9.00
C VAL A 132 7.56 4.13 8.98
N PHE A 133 7.22 3.43 10.06
CA PHE A 133 5.91 2.76 10.15
C PHE A 133 4.76 3.76 9.97
N ALA A 134 4.77 4.86 10.73
CA ALA A 134 3.77 5.91 10.62
C ALA A 134 3.71 6.52 9.21
N HIS A 135 4.88 6.76 8.60
CA HIS A 135 4.97 7.26 7.23
C HIS A 135 4.30 6.31 6.23
N ILE A 136 4.64 5.01 6.26
CA ILE A 136 4.06 4.03 5.32
C ILE A 136 2.53 4.02 5.47
N MET A 137 2.01 3.93 6.70
CA MET A 137 0.57 3.82 6.95
C MET A 137 -0.20 5.08 6.51
N THR A 138 0.30 6.26 6.88
CA THR A 138 -0.40 7.52 6.60
C THR A 138 -0.27 7.93 5.13
N PHE A 139 0.92 7.81 4.55
CA PHE A 139 1.14 8.24 3.18
C PHE A 139 0.45 7.33 2.17
N ASN A 140 0.40 6.02 2.42
CA ASN A 140 -0.37 5.10 1.61
C ASN A 140 -1.88 5.35 1.72
N ALA A 141 -2.39 5.77 2.89
CA ALA A 141 -3.80 6.16 3.02
C ALA A 141 -4.15 7.32 2.08
N HIS A 142 -3.28 8.33 1.97
CA HIS A 142 -3.47 9.43 1.01
C HIS A 142 -3.48 8.94 -0.44
N ARG A 143 -2.54 8.07 -0.81
CA ARG A 143 -2.46 7.50 -2.16
C ARG A 143 -3.68 6.63 -2.48
N ARG A 144 -4.16 5.84 -1.53
CA ARG A 144 -5.37 5.02 -1.71
C ARG A 144 -6.60 5.89 -1.97
N LEU A 145 -6.74 7.01 -1.28
CA LEU A 145 -7.86 7.94 -1.53
C LEU A 145 -7.84 8.48 -2.97
N ILE A 146 -6.67 8.84 -3.49
CA ILE A 146 -6.51 9.28 -4.88
C ILE A 146 -6.80 8.14 -5.86
N ALA A 147 -6.36 6.92 -5.55
CA ALA A 147 -6.64 5.76 -6.40
C ALA A 147 -8.14 5.40 -6.42
N LEU A 148 -8.87 5.57 -5.32
CA LEU A 148 -10.33 5.43 -5.26
C LEU A 148 -11.03 6.45 -6.16
N ASP A 149 -10.59 7.71 -6.12
CA ASP A 149 -11.12 8.74 -7.00
C ASP A 149 -10.84 8.41 -8.48
N ALA A 150 -9.62 7.96 -8.79
CA ALA A 150 -9.24 7.52 -10.11
C ALA A 150 -10.11 6.36 -10.63
N LEU A 151 -10.39 5.36 -9.80
CA LEU A 151 -11.30 4.25 -10.15
C LEU A 151 -12.71 4.77 -10.49
N ARG A 152 -13.23 5.73 -9.70
CA ARG A 152 -14.54 6.35 -9.97
C ARG A 152 -14.55 7.13 -11.30
N GLN A 153 -13.49 7.88 -11.60
CA GLN A 153 -13.34 8.57 -12.89
C GLN A 153 -13.34 7.59 -14.08
N LEU A 154 -12.85 6.36 -13.85
CA LEU A 154 -12.86 5.29 -14.85
C LEU A 154 -14.17 4.50 -14.88
N GLY A 155 -15.16 4.88 -14.08
CA GLY A 155 -16.49 4.26 -14.04
C GLY A 155 -16.56 2.98 -13.20
N VAL A 156 -15.54 2.68 -12.40
CA VAL A 156 -15.56 1.51 -11.51
C VAL A 156 -16.40 1.82 -10.28
N GLN A 157 -17.40 0.98 -10.03
CA GLN A 157 -18.18 1.01 -8.79
C GLN A 157 -17.34 0.38 -7.67
N THR A 158 -16.94 1.16 -6.69
CA THR A 158 -16.20 0.67 -5.52
C THR A 158 -17.13 0.58 -4.32
N GLU A 159 -17.09 -0.52 -3.61
CA GLU A 159 -17.73 -0.65 -2.30
C GLU A 159 -16.83 -0.05 -1.23
N GLY A 160 -17.42 0.71 -0.31
CA GLY A 160 -16.71 1.36 0.77
C GLY A 160 -15.88 2.58 0.35
N PHE A 161 -15.29 3.24 1.32
CA PHE A 161 -14.52 4.49 1.15
C PHE A 161 -13.07 4.39 1.64
N GLY A 162 -12.61 3.18 2.02
CA GLY A 162 -11.31 3.00 2.65
C GLY A 162 -11.33 3.32 4.15
N ASP A 163 -12.50 3.25 4.79
CA ASP A 163 -12.66 3.41 6.22
C ASP A 163 -12.00 2.23 6.95
N PRO A 164 -11.11 2.47 7.94
CA PRO A 164 -10.54 1.41 8.77
C PRO A 164 -11.55 0.46 9.40
N MET A 165 -12.78 0.91 9.64
CA MET A 165 -13.85 0.08 10.19
C MET A 165 -14.30 -1.02 9.22
N GLU A 166 -14.16 -0.83 7.90
CA GLU A 166 -14.43 -1.89 6.91
C GLU A 166 -13.49 -3.09 7.10
N TYR A 167 -12.22 -2.83 7.40
CA TYR A 167 -11.27 -3.89 7.74
C TYR A 167 -11.60 -4.57 9.06
N GLU A 168 -11.93 -3.79 10.11
CA GLU A 168 -12.33 -4.33 11.41
C GLU A 168 -13.53 -5.28 11.27
N GLU A 169 -14.53 -4.88 10.50
CA GLU A 169 -15.69 -5.70 10.21
C GLU A 169 -15.33 -6.99 9.45
N SER A 170 -14.39 -6.92 8.52
CA SER A 170 -13.96 -8.08 7.71
C SER A 170 -13.24 -9.15 8.53
N VAL A 171 -12.56 -8.77 9.61
CA VAL A 171 -11.78 -9.69 10.48
C VAL A 171 -12.47 -10.00 11.81
N ALA A 172 -13.60 -9.37 12.09
CA ALA A 172 -14.30 -9.50 13.36
C ALA A 172 -14.91 -10.90 13.53
N PRO A 173 -14.63 -11.60 14.64
CA PRO A 173 -15.16 -12.93 14.87
C PRO A 173 -16.69 -12.99 14.92
N TRP A 174 -17.33 -11.91 15.35
CA TRP A 174 -18.79 -11.82 15.43
C TRP A 174 -19.47 -11.71 14.05
N ASN A 175 -18.81 -11.21 13.02
CA ASN A 175 -19.35 -11.16 11.66
C ASN A 175 -19.31 -12.51 10.95
N GLN A 176 -18.42 -13.41 11.35
CA GLN A 176 -18.31 -14.76 10.80
C GLN A 176 -19.49 -15.68 11.22
N GLN A 177 -20.32 -15.26 12.18
CA GLN A 177 -21.43 -16.04 12.73
C GLN A 177 -22.83 -15.58 12.25
N VAL A 178 -22.93 -14.49 11.49
CA VAL A 178 -24.21 -14.02 10.96
C VAL A 178 -24.44 -14.66 9.59
N PRO A 179 -25.41 -15.59 9.44
CA PRO A 179 -25.81 -16.05 8.10
C PRO A 179 -26.26 -14.85 7.30
N LEU A 180 -25.74 -14.69 6.09
CA LEU A 180 -26.24 -13.71 5.13
C LEU A 180 -27.77 -13.85 5.07
N LYS A 181 -28.51 -12.83 5.51
CA LYS A 181 -29.93 -12.75 5.23
C LYS A 181 -30.06 -12.61 3.74
N THR A 182 -30.35 -13.72 3.07
CA THR A 182 -30.84 -13.69 1.69
C THR A 182 -32.09 -12.82 1.63
N PRO A 183 -32.18 -11.92 0.64
CA PRO A 183 -33.35 -11.06 0.42
C PRO A 183 -34.61 -11.86 0.07
#